data_c46b357ab55c6f8fa0b0d8733d0401b6
#
_entry.id   c46b357ab55c6f8fa0b0d8733d0401b6
#
_cell.length_a   1.000
_cell.length_b   1.000
_cell.length_c   1.000
_cell.angle_alpha   90.00
_cell.angle_beta   90.00
_cell.angle_gamma   90.00
#
_symmetry.space_group_name_H-M   'P 1'
#
loop_
_entity.id
_entity.type
_entity.pdbx_description
1 polymer ?
#
loop_
_entity_poly.entity_id
_entity_poly.type
_entity_poly.pdbx_seq_one_letter_code
_entity_poly.pdbx_strand_id
1 'polypeptide(L)'
;LSRIAPSGLDYSGRPNRIAHHVLLDKHEQVDCGPAALLQQPNFFFAQWDKGPEILQVKQLQDQQNNSSKCAYWEKVTGDAGNASHLLRHLFSNSKKPLYIVTNEEIDCLQLFSEAISLLNPSDRWKATFTTLLQNLPSDATCSWQVVIAGTRTAKNILGRPDSDKLILSALPPLPE
;
A
#
# COMPACT_ATOMS: atom_id res chain seq x y z
N LEU A 1 -6.12 -4.48 8.20
CA LEU A 1 -6.03 -3.34 7.28
C LEU A 1 -6.22 -2.04 8.05
N SER A 2 -5.55 -0.97 7.66
CA SER A 2 -5.64 0.32 8.34
C SER A 2 -5.59 1.47 7.35
N ARG A 3 -6.38 2.50 7.61
CA ARG A 3 -6.33 3.79 6.93
C ARG A 3 -6.23 4.91 7.96
N ILE A 4 -5.31 5.84 7.72
CA ILE A 4 -5.21 7.10 8.45
C ILE A 4 -5.51 8.22 7.46
N ALA A 5 -6.46 9.10 7.80
CA ALA A 5 -6.89 10.20 6.94
C ALA A 5 -7.05 11.49 7.75
N PRO A 6 -6.91 12.67 7.11
CA PRO A 6 -7.32 13.94 7.73
C PRO A 6 -8.80 13.89 8.15
N SER A 7 -9.12 14.45 9.31
CA SER A 7 -10.49 14.48 9.86
C SER A 7 -10.84 15.88 10.42
N GLY A 8 -10.60 16.92 9.61
CA GLY A 8 -10.92 18.29 10.00
C GLY A 8 -10.01 18.86 11.10
N LEU A 9 -10.59 19.67 11.96
CA LEU A 9 -9.89 20.30 13.10
C LEU A 9 -10.43 19.72 14.42
N ASP A 10 -9.57 19.64 15.43
CA ASP A 10 -9.98 19.31 16.79
C ASP A 10 -10.63 20.53 17.48
N TYR A 11 -11.09 20.34 18.72
CA TYR A 11 -11.74 21.40 19.50
C TYR A 11 -10.82 22.60 19.78
N SER A 12 -9.51 22.46 19.59
CA SER A 12 -8.51 23.53 19.75
C SER A 12 -8.08 24.17 18.42
N GLY A 13 -8.73 23.79 17.30
CA GLY A 13 -8.42 24.31 15.97
C GLY A 13 -7.19 23.67 15.30
N ARG A 14 -6.68 22.55 15.82
CA ARG A 14 -5.52 21.85 15.22
C ARG A 14 -5.97 20.77 14.24
N PRO A 15 -5.20 20.51 13.17
CA PRO A 15 -5.47 19.43 12.25
C PRO A 15 -5.61 18.08 12.98
N ASN A 16 -6.74 17.42 12.77
CA ASN A 16 -7.05 16.11 13.34
C ASN A 16 -6.97 15.01 12.29
N ARG A 17 -6.86 13.75 12.75
CA ARG A 17 -6.82 12.57 11.90
C ARG A 17 -7.72 11.48 12.46
N ILE A 18 -8.37 10.76 11.56
CA ILE A 18 -9.06 9.51 11.87
C ILE A 18 -8.18 8.33 11.49
N ALA A 19 -8.09 7.34 12.40
CA ALA A 19 -7.53 6.04 12.11
C ALA A 19 -8.66 5.00 12.12
N HIS A 20 -8.89 4.33 10.99
CA HIS A 20 -9.85 3.26 10.87
C HIS A 20 -9.12 1.93 10.65
N HIS A 21 -9.30 0.99 11.56
CA HIS A 21 -8.69 -0.32 11.50
C HIS A 21 -9.76 -1.38 11.23
N VAL A 22 -9.46 -2.30 10.30
CA VAL A 22 -10.27 -3.46 10.00
C VAL A 22 -9.44 -4.70 10.26
N LEU A 23 -9.90 -5.54 11.16
CA LEU A 23 -9.33 -6.85 11.45
C LEU A 23 -10.10 -7.88 10.62
N LEU A 24 -9.38 -8.79 10.00
CA LEU A 24 -9.92 -9.87 9.18
C LEU A 24 -9.31 -11.18 9.64
N ASP A 25 -10.13 -12.16 9.86
CA ASP A 25 -9.66 -13.52 10.00
C ASP A 25 -9.24 -14.09 8.64
N LYS A 26 -8.46 -15.17 8.67
CA LYS A 26 -7.94 -15.78 7.45
C LYS A 26 -9.04 -16.20 6.47
N HIS A 27 -10.18 -16.67 6.98
CA HIS A 27 -11.33 -17.09 6.15
C HIS A 27 -12.16 -15.93 5.60
N GLU A 28 -11.92 -14.70 6.09
CA GLU A 28 -12.55 -13.48 5.59
C GLU A 28 -11.70 -12.79 4.50
N GLN A 29 -10.52 -13.31 4.22
CA GLN A 29 -9.63 -12.78 3.20
C GLN A 29 -10.19 -13.10 1.80
N VAL A 30 -10.68 -12.05 1.13
CA VAL A 30 -11.26 -12.14 -0.23
C VAL A 30 -10.18 -12.30 -1.30
N ASP A 31 -10.55 -12.92 -2.43
CA ASP A 31 -9.62 -13.23 -3.51
C ASP A 31 -9.01 -12.02 -4.20
N CYS A 32 -9.66 -10.85 -4.17
CA CYS A 32 -9.11 -9.63 -4.76
C CYS A 32 -7.82 -9.14 -4.06
N GLY A 33 -7.56 -9.59 -2.82
CA GLY A 33 -6.39 -9.22 -2.04
C GLY A 33 -6.47 -7.86 -1.34
N PRO A 34 -5.47 -7.52 -0.50
CA PRO A 34 -5.57 -6.37 0.41
C PRO A 34 -5.63 -5.02 -0.30
N ALA A 35 -4.86 -4.80 -1.37
CA ALA A 35 -4.81 -3.49 -2.02
C ALA A 35 -6.11 -3.17 -2.77
N ALA A 36 -6.69 -4.14 -3.49
CA ALA A 36 -7.97 -3.96 -4.17
C ALA A 36 -9.11 -3.73 -3.17
N LEU A 37 -9.10 -4.44 -2.03
CA LEU A 37 -10.07 -4.24 -0.96
C LEU A 37 -10.00 -2.82 -0.38
N LEU A 38 -8.79 -2.29 -0.18
CA LEU A 38 -8.58 -0.93 0.31
C LEU A 38 -9.07 0.16 -0.66
N GLN A 39 -9.16 -0.14 -1.95
CA GLN A 39 -9.66 0.78 -2.98
C GLN A 39 -11.18 0.76 -3.11
N GLN A 40 -11.88 -0.18 -2.48
CA GLN A 40 -13.34 -0.24 -2.58
C GLN A 40 -13.99 1.02 -2.01
N PRO A 41 -14.97 1.61 -2.72
CA PRO A 41 -15.72 2.74 -2.23
C PRO A 41 -16.35 2.45 -0.86
N ASN A 42 -16.25 3.39 0.05
CA ASN A 42 -16.82 3.29 1.40
C ASN A 42 -16.30 2.12 2.24
N PHE A 43 -15.16 1.51 1.88
CA PHE A 43 -14.55 0.48 2.72
C PHE A 43 -14.09 1.05 4.05
N PHE A 44 -13.48 2.24 4.03
CA PHE A 44 -13.12 2.99 5.22
C PHE A 44 -14.00 4.22 5.42
N PHE A 45 -14.25 4.59 6.66
CA PHE A 45 -14.82 5.89 6.97
C PHE A 45 -13.82 7.00 6.61
N ALA A 46 -14.33 8.03 5.94
CA ALA A 46 -13.57 9.24 5.65
C ALA A 46 -13.61 10.22 6.82
N GLN A 47 -14.71 10.23 7.57
CA GLN A 47 -14.96 11.09 8.72
C GLN A 47 -15.76 10.32 9.77
N TRP A 48 -15.62 10.71 11.02
CA TRP A 48 -16.40 10.19 12.14
C TRP A 48 -16.82 11.35 13.02
N ASP A 49 -18.08 11.66 12.96
CA ASP A 49 -18.73 12.77 13.71
C ASP A 49 -19.70 12.26 14.78
N LYS A 50 -19.78 10.96 14.95
CA LYS A 50 -20.66 10.28 15.89
C LYS A 50 -19.95 9.95 17.19
N GLY A 51 -20.72 9.75 18.25
CA GLY A 51 -20.22 9.17 19.49
C GLY A 51 -19.77 7.70 19.33
N PRO A 52 -19.31 7.05 20.39
CA PRO A 52 -19.00 5.62 20.38
C PRO A 52 -20.23 4.82 20.03
N GLU A 53 -20.14 3.98 18.99
CA GLU A 53 -21.24 3.07 18.60
C GLU A 53 -20.69 1.70 18.16
N ILE A 54 -21.50 0.68 18.31
CA ILE A 54 -21.22 -0.65 17.75
C ILE A 54 -21.76 -0.67 16.32
N LEU A 55 -20.85 -0.86 15.37
CA LEU A 55 -21.19 -0.94 13.97
C LEU A 55 -21.67 -2.35 13.60
N GLN A 56 -22.59 -2.43 12.64
CA GLN A 56 -22.99 -3.70 12.06
C GLN A 56 -21.80 -4.30 11.27
N VAL A 57 -21.73 -5.64 11.27
CA VAL A 57 -20.75 -6.38 10.46
C VAL A 57 -20.96 -6.04 8.99
N LYS A 58 -19.89 -5.63 8.33
CA LYS A 58 -19.89 -5.31 6.90
C LYS A 58 -19.50 -6.55 6.11
N GLN A 59 -20.34 -6.95 5.16
CA GLN A 59 -19.93 -7.99 4.22
C GLN A 59 -18.89 -7.43 3.23
N LEU A 60 -17.81 -8.15 3.09
CA LEU A 60 -16.77 -7.82 2.11
C LEU A 60 -17.23 -8.27 0.72
N GLN A 61 -17.03 -7.41 -0.26
CA GLN A 61 -17.28 -7.75 -1.65
C GLN A 61 -15.99 -8.20 -2.31
N ASP A 62 -16.01 -9.39 -2.88
CA ASP A 62 -14.92 -9.87 -3.71
C ASP A 62 -15.04 -9.27 -5.12
N GLN A 63 -14.45 -8.10 -5.31
CA GLN A 63 -14.35 -7.52 -6.65
C GLN A 63 -13.20 -8.21 -7.37
N GLN A 64 -13.53 -9.03 -8.35
CA GLN A 64 -12.51 -9.63 -9.22
C GLN A 64 -11.78 -8.52 -9.99
N ASN A 65 -10.64 -8.12 -9.46
CA ASN A 65 -9.74 -7.22 -10.18
C ASN A 65 -8.89 -8.05 -11.15
N ASN A 66 -9.50 -8.39 -12.30
CA ASN A 66 -8.84 -9.14 -13.37
C ASN A 66 -8.06 -8.23 -14.31
N SER A 67 -7.51 -7.12 -13.81
CA SER A 67 -6.64 -6.27 -14.62
C SER A 67 -5.34 -7.02 -14.92
N SER A 68 -5.32 -7.71 -16.06
CA SER A 68 -4.10 -8.38 -16.58
C SER A 68 -3.05 -7.38 -17.10
N LYS A 69 -3.36 -6.08 -17.08
CA LYS A 69 -2.50 -5.01 -17.57
C LYS A 69 -2.15 -4.08 -16.42
N CYS A 70 -0.86 -3.97 -16.12
CA CYS A 70 -0.32 -3.01 -15.17
C CYS A 70 -0.22 -1.62 -15.82
N ALA A 71 -1.38 -1.06 -16.25
CA ALA A 71 -1.44 0.18 -17.02
C ALA A 71 -0.97 1.40 -16.22
N TYR A 72 -1.18 1.39 -14.92
CA TYR A 72 -0.70 2.48 -14.08
C TYR A 72 0.82 2.39 -13.86
N TRP A 73 1.38 1.17 -13.78
CA TRP A 73 2.83 0.95 -13.81
C TRP A 73 3.44 1.49 -15.11
N GLU A 74 2.85 1.16 -16.26
CA GLU A 74 3.29 1.68 -17.56
C GLU A 74 3.25 3.21 -17.59
N LYS A 75 2.15 3.81 -17.12
CA LYS A 75 2.00 5.27 -17.05
C LYS A 75 3.08 5.92 -16.18
N VAL A 76 3.42 5.33 -15.04
CA VAL A 76 4.34 5.91 -14.04
C VAL A 76 5.80 5.68 -14.39
N THR A 77 6.14 4.52 -14.93
CA THR A 77 7.53 4.09 -15.12
C THR A 77 7.92 3.87 -16.59
N GLY A 78 6.96 4.02 -17.52
CA GLY A 78 7.17 3.74 -18.94
C GLY A 78 7.09 2.26 -19.33
N ASP A 79 6.94 1.34 -18.35
CA ASP A 79 6.88 -0.10 -18.60
C ASP A 79 6.02 -0.82 -17.55
N ALA A 80 4.98 -1.51 -18.02
CA ALA A 80 4.10 -2.33 -17.17
C ALA A 80 4.85 -3.46 -16.44
N GLY A 81 5.90 -4.00 -17.05
CA GLY A 81 6.73 -5.07 -16.51
C GLY A 81 7.46 -4.70 -15.21
N ASN A 82 7.65 -3.41 -14.96
CA ASN A 82 8.27 -2.91 -13.72
C ASN A 82 7.50 -3.32 -12.44
N ALA A 83 6.20 -3.69 -12.53
CA ALA A 83 5.46 -4.31 -11.45
C ALA A 83 6.14 -5.58 -10.91
N SER A 84 6.90 -6.29 -11.75
CA SER A 84 7.63 -7.49 -11.38
C SER A 84 8.68 -7.30 -10.29
N HIS A 85 9.18 -6.07 -10.10
CA HIS A 85 10.13 -5.76 -9.01
C HIS A 85 9.51 -6.04 -7.63
N LEU A 86 8.23 -5.66 -7.43
CA LEU A 86 7.51 -5.94 -6.19
C LEU A 86 7.34 -7.45 -5.97
N LEU A 87 6.92 -8.16 -7.02
CA LEU A 87 6.67 -9.59 -6.93
C LEU A 87 7.95 -10.37 -6.69
N ARG A 88 9.03 -10.01 -7.37
CA ARG A 88 10.34 -10.64 -7.16
C ARG A 88 10.82 -10.44 -5.73
N HIS A 89 10.64 -9.25 -5.17
CA HIS A 89 10.98 -9.00 -3.77
C HIS A 89 10.09 -9.82 -2.82
N LEU A 90 8.78 -9.91 -3.06
CA LEU A 90 7.84 -10.67 -2.23
C LEU A 90 8.23 -12.14 -2.10
N PHE A 91 8.71 -12.75 -3.19
CA PHE A 91 9.13 -14.15 -3.23
C PHE A 91 10.63 -14.36 -3.03
N SER A 92 11.39 -13.28 -2.80
CA SER A 92 12.78 -13.40 -2.39
C SER A 92 12.85 -13.89 -0.94
N ASN A 93 13.98 -14.49 -0.57
CA ASN A 93 14.26 -14.86 0.82
C ASN A 93 14.69 -13.64 1.67
N SER A 94 14.52 -12.41 1.17
CA SER A 94 14.88 -11.20 1.91
C SER A 94 13.93 -11.01 3.09
N LYS A 95 14.51 -10.83 4.28
CA LYS A 95 13.77 -10.42 5.48
C LYS A 95 13.67 -8.89 5.60
N LYS A 96 14.33 -8.16 4.69
CA LYS A 96 14.34 -6.69 4.69
C LYS A 96 13.16 -6.18 3.87
N PRO A 97 12.56 -5.04 4.24
CA PRO A 97 11.52 -4.42 3.43
C PRO A 97 12.11 -3.85 2.14
N LEU A 98 11.30 -3.82 1.08
CA LEU A 98 11.58 -3.04 -0.11
C LEU A 98 11.05 -1.61 0.09
N TYR A 99 11.94 -0.64 0.03
CA TYR A 99 11.58 0.78 0.09
C TYR A 99 11.31 1.30 -1.31
N ILE A 100 10.09 1.78 -1.54
CA ILE A 100 9.67 2.39 -2.81
C ILE A 100 9.78 3.90 -2.64
N VAL A 101 10.72 4.52 -3.35
CA VAL A 101 10.94 5.97 -3.32
C VAL A 101 10.16 6.61 -4.47
N THR A 102 9.26 7.51 -4.14
CA THR A 102 8.34 8.15 -5.09
C THR A 102 8.02 9.60 -4.69
N ASN A 103 7.29 10.32 -5.52
CA ASN A 103 6.69 11.62 -5.17
C ASN A 103 5.27 11.46 -4.62
N GLU A 104 4.69 12.54 -4.10
CA GLU A 104 3.35 12.55 -3.50
C GLU A 104 2.21 12.36 -4.51
N GLU A 105 2.46 12.57 -5.81
CA GLU A 105 1.45 12.50 -6.86
C GLU A 105 1.14 11.06 -7.30
N ILE A 106 2.02 10.11 -6.97
CA ILE A 106 1.87 8.72 -7.36
C ILE A 106 0.94 7.98 -6.40
N ASP A 107 -0.14 7.41 -6.93
CA ASP A 107 -1.01 6.51 -6.18
C ASP A 107 -0.35 5.14 -6.01
N CYS A 108 0.39 5.00 -4.92
CA CYS A 108 1.06 3.74 -4.60
C CYS A 108 0.09 2.59 -4.30
N LEU A 109 -1.13 2.89 -3.83
CA LEU A 109 -2.13 1.85 -3.62
C LEU A 109 -2.58 1.24 -4.95
N GLN A 110 -2.73 2.06 -6.00
CA GLN A 110 -3.01 1.59 -7.35
C GLN A 110 -1.87 0.72 -7.90
N LEU A 111 -0.61 1.15 -7.73
CA LEU A 111 0.55 0.35 -8.13
C LEU A 111 0.56 -1.03 -7.44
N PHE A 112 0.28 -1.06 -6.12
CA PHE A 112 0.23 -2.31 -5.36
C PHE A 112 -0.94 -3.19 -5.80
N SER A 113 -2.11 -2.60 -6.05
CA SER A 113 -3.28 -3.33 -6.52
C SER A 113 -3.01 -4.04 -7.85
N GLU A 114 -2.40 -3.34 -8.82
CA GLU A 114 -2.03 -3.93 -10.10
C GLU A 114 -0.99 -5.06 -9.94
N ALA A 115 0.09 -4.82 -9.18
CA ALA A 115 1.10 -5.84 -8.94
C ALA A 115 0.51 -7.09 -8.24
N ILE A 116 -0.29 -6.90 -7.19
CA ILE A 116 -0.94 -8.00 -6.45
C ILE A 116 -1.92 -8.76 -7.34
N SER A 117 -2.61 -8.10 -8.29
CA SER A 117 -3.55 -8.75 -9.20
C SER A 117 -2.91 -9.80 -10.09
N LEU A 118 -1.60 -9.70 -10.35
CA LEU A 118 -0.81 -10.68 -11.10
C LEU A 118 -0.55 -11.98 -10.33
N LEU A 119 -0.80 -11.99 -9.02
CA LEU A 119 -0.61 -13.17 -8.17
C LEU A 119 -1.83 -14.08 -8.22
N ASN A 120 -1.60 -15.38 -7.97
CA ASN A 120 -2.70 -16.29 -7.65
C ASN A 120 -3.47 -15.77 -6.43
N PRO A 121 -4.79 -15.93 -6.37
CA PRO A 121 -5.60 -15.46 -5.25
C PRO A 121 -5.05 -15.87 -3.87
N SER A 122 -4.60 -17.12 -3.72
CA SER A 122 -4.00 -17.64 -2.50
C SER A 122 -2.71 -16.94 -2.03
N ASP A 123 -2.04 -16.21 -2.92
CA ASP A 123 -0.77 -15.53 -2.64
C ASP A 123 -0.93 -14.03 -2.39
N ARG A 124 -2.07 -13.46 -2.77
CA ARG A 124 -2.30 -12.00 -2.72
C ARG A 124 -2.17 -11.43 -1.31
N TRP A 125 -2.58 -12.17 -0.30
CA TRP A 125 -2.50 -11.76 1.11
C TRP A 125 -1.12 -11.93 1.74
N LYS A 126 -0.16 -12.49 1.02
CA LYS A 126 1.25 -12.48 1.44
C LYS A 126 1.87 -11.09 1.34
N ALA A 127 1.35 -10.23 0.45
CA ALA A 127 1.81 -8.87 0.29
C ALA A 127 1.35 -7.99 1.46
N THR A 128 2.31 -7.50 2.23
CA THR A 128 2.09 -6.53 3.31
C THR A 128 2.76 -5.21 2.94
N PHE A 129 2.07 -4.08 3.14
CA PHE A 129 2.59 -2.81 2.67
C PHE A 129 2.12 -1.61 3.49
N THR A 130 2.83 -0.50 3.35
CA THR A 130 2.38 0.84 3.74
C THR A 130 2.58 1.81 2.58
N THR A 131 1.56 2.63 2.30
CA THR A 131 1.60 3.64 1.23
C THR A 131 2.27 4.94 1.65
N LEU A 132 2.59 5.08 2.94
CA LEU A 132 3.37 6.20 3.47
C LEU A 132 4.11 5.76 4.73
N LEU A 133 5.43 5.65 4.63
CA LEU A 133 6.27 5.36 5.78
C LEU A 133 6.61 6.65 6.52
N GLN A 134 6.04 6.83 7.70
CA GLN A 134 6.49 7.83 8.68
C GLN A 134 7.21 7.12 9.84
N ASN A 135 6.46 6.30 10.57
CA ASN A 135 6.97 5.43 11.62
C ASN A 135 6.12 4.17 11.66
N LEU A 136 6.74 3.00 11.65
CA LEU A 136 6.08 1.76 11.96
C LEU A 136 6.31 1.43 13.44
N PRO A 137 5.35 0.79 14.13
CA PRO A 137 5.60 0.18 15.42
C PRO A 137 6.82 -0.74 15.36
N SER A 138 7.57 -0.85 16.46
CA SER A 138 8.84 -1.59 16.50
C SER A 138 8.73 -3.08 16.14
N ASP A 139 7.55 -3.65 16.30
CA ASP A 139 7.19 -5.04 16.05
C ASP A 139 6.44 -5.24 14.72
N ALA A 140 6.08 -4.16 14.01
CA ALA A 140 5.41 -4.23 12.73
C ALA A 140 6.41 -4.21 11.57
N THR A 141 6.24 -5.16 10.64
CA THR A 141 7.01 -5.23 9.40
C THR A 141 6.06 -5.25 8.21
N CYS A 142 6.45 -4.57 7.14
CA CYS A 142 5.77 -4.63 5.85
C CYS A 142 6.77 -5.01 4.76
N SER A 143 6.36 -5.85 3.82
CA SER A 143 7.20 -6.24 2.69
C SER A 143 7.55 -5.04 1.80
N TRP A 144 6.60 -4.11 1.63
CA TRP A 144 6.76 -2.92 0.79
C TRP A 144 6.45 -1.65 1.59
N GLN A 145 7.36 -0.69 1.54
CA GLN A 145 7.25 0.55 2.32
C GLN A 145 7.50 1.76 1.42
N VAL A 146 6.48 2.59 1.24
CA VAL A 146 6.60 3.80 0.44
C VAL A 146 7.23 4.93 1.23
N VAL A 147 8.18 5.62 0.64
CA VAL A 147 8.79 6.84 1.17
C VAL A 147 8.74 7.95 0.12
N ILE A 148 8.38 9.14 0.57
CA ILE A 148 8.30 10.31 -0.32
C ILE A 148 9.67 10.91 -0.51
N ALA A 149 10.07 11.08 -1.76
CA ALA A 149 11.34 11.71 -2.15
C ALA A 149 11.48 13.10 -1.51
N GLY A 150 12.72 13.47 -1.20
CA GLY A 150 13.02 14.76 -0.57
C GLY A 150 12.80 14.80 0.94
N THR A 151 12.05 13.87 1.53
CA THR A 151 11.83 13.81 2.99
C THR A 151 13.08 13.35 3.73
N ARG A 152 13.13 13.64 5.05
CA ARG A 152 14.19 13.15 5.94
C ARG A 152 14.25 11.61 5.96
N THR A 153 13.09 10.96 5.95
CA THR A 153 12.98 9.50 5.91
C THR A 153 13.61 8.93 4.64
N ALA A 154 13.29 9.51 3.47
CA ALA A 154 13.89 9.10 2.21
C ALA A 154 15.42 9.28 2.20
N LYS A 155 15.93 10.41 2.67
CA LYS A 155 17.38 10.67 2.77
C LYS A 155 18.08 9.63 3.64
N ASN A 156 17.49 9.28 4.78
CA ASN A 156 18.04 8.26 5.69
C ASN A 156 18.07 6.87 5.03
N ILE A 157 17.01 6.50 4.30
CA ILE A 157 16.93 5.20 3.62
C ILE A 157 17.88 5.15 2.43
N LEU A 158 17.94 6.20 1.63
CA LEU A 158 18.86 6.27 0.48
C LEU A 158 20.32 6.20 0.90
N GLY A 159 20.66 6.74 2.07
CA GLY A 159 22.01 6.66 2.64
C GLY A 159 22.40 5.30 3.22
N ARG A 160 21.47 4.33 3.35
CA ARG A 160 21.77 2.99 3.87
C ARG A 160 22.19 2.06 2.73
N PRO A 161 23.44 1.55 2.68
CA PRO A 161 23.89 0.68 1.60
C PRO A 161 23.13 -0.65 1.55
N ASP A 162 22.72 -1.18 2.70
CA ASP A 162 22.12 -2.53 2.84
C ASP A 162 20.59 -2.55 2.73
N SER A 163 19.92 -1.47 2.31
CA SER A 163 18.47 -1.45 2.14
C SER A 163 18.08 -1.75 0.70
N ASP A 164 17.07 -2.62 0.51
CA ASP A 164 16.47 -2.87 -0.78
C ASP A 164 15.64 -1.64 -1.19
N LYS A 165 15.90 -1.08 -2.36
CA LYS A 165 15.31 0.20 -2.81
C LYS A 165 14.82 0.08 -4.24
N LEU A 166 13.65 0.67 -4.49
CA LEU A 166 13.07 0.85 -5.80
C LEU A 166 12.75 2.34 -5.98
N ILE A 167 13.51 3.03 -6.84
CA ILE A 167 13.28 4.44 -7.13
C ILE A 167 12.46 4.52 -8.39
N LEU A 168 11.17 4.85 -8.29
CA LEU A 168 10.24 4.77 -9.42
C LEU A 168 10.64 5.66 -10.60
N SER A 169 11.17 6.86 -10.34
CA SER A 169 11.62 7.78 -11.39
C SER A 169 12.92 7.36 -12.10
N ALA A 170 13.60 6.34 -11.60
CA ALA A 170 14.90 5.88 -12.14
C ALA A 170 14.82 4.46 -12.75
N LEU A 171 13.60 3.91 -12.87
CA LEU A 171 13.44 2.58 -13.46
C LEU A 171 13.64 2.65 -14.98
N PRO A 172 14.57 1.87 -15.55
CA PRO A 172 14.64 1.68 -17.00
C PRO A 172 13.49 0.78 -17.46
N PRO A 173 13.08 0.87 -18.73
CA PRO A 173 12.24 -0.15 -19.32
C PRO A 173 12.94 -1.51 -19.23
N LEU A 174 12.19 -2.58 -19.00
CA LEU A 174 12.72 -3.93 -18.95
C LEU A 174 13.09 -4.39 -20.37
N PRO A 175 14.15 -5.22 -20.54
CA PRO A 175 14.47 -5.79 -21.83
C PRO A 175 13.32 -6.70 -22.28
N GLU A 176 12.99 -6.63 -23.59
CA GLU A 176 12.00 -7.49 -24.27
C GLU A 176 12.36 -8.97 -24.20
#